data_b655aec60eb5963a492492e874e4e576
#
_entry.id   b655aec60eb5963a492492e874e4e576
#
_cell.length_a   1.000
_cell.length_b   1.000
_cell.length_c   1.000
_cell.angle_alpha   90.00
_cell.angle_beta   90.00
_cell.angle_gamma   90.00
#
_symmetry.space_group_name_H-M   'P 1'
#
loop_
_entity.id
_entity.type
_entity.pdbx_description
1 polymer ?
#
loop_
_entity_poly.entity_id
_entity_poly.type
_entity_poly.pdbx_seq_one_letter_code
_entity_poly.pdbx_strand_id
1 'polypeptide(L)'
;FKGPGDAVAAGIGMVHQHFMLIPVFTVAESIALGFEPTGPAGIISRERARQTVREVSARFGFDLDPDALIEDLPVGAQQRVEIVKALSRQAKVLILDEPTAVLTPQETDELMTIMRQLADAGTSIVFITHKLREVRAVADEITVIRRGRSGQRAANAASFARTGGCSVRQSCVAPV
;
A
#
# COMPACT_ATOMS: atom_id res chain seq x y z
N PHE A 1 19.69 -2.34 7.32
CA PHE A 1 19.58 -1.45 6.15
C PHE A 1 20.46 -0.22 6.38
N LYS A 2 21.26 0.16 5.38
CA LYS A 2 22.08 1.38 5.42
C LYS A 2 21.31 2.61 4.88
N GLY A 3 20.23 2.36 4.13
CA GLY A 3 19.40 3.41 3.57
C GLY A 3 18.08 2.89 2.97
N PRO A 4 17.22 3.80 2.48
CA PRO A 4 15.91 3.44 1.89
C PRO A 4 16.03 2.49 0.69
N GLY A 5 17.09 2.62 -0.11
CA GLY A 5 17.33 1.73 -1.26
C GLY A 5 17.49 0.27 -0.87
N ASP A 6 18.14 -0.02 0.26
CA ASP A 6 18.30 -1.38 0.75
C ASP A 6 16.95 -1.98 1.16
N ALA A 7 16.05 -1.17 1.74
CA ALA A 7 14.72 -1.61 2.12
C ALA A 7 13.87 -1.94 0.88
N VAL A 8 13.92 -1.08 -0.16
CA VAL A 8 13.24 -1.33 -1.43
C VAL A 8 13.79 -2.59 -2.10
N ALA A 9 15.12 -2.76 -2.14
CA ALA A 9 15.75 -3.96 -2.70
C ALA A 9 15.37 -5.24 -1.94
N ALA A 10 15.09 -5.14 -0.63
CA ALA A 10 14.58 -6.24 0.17
C ALA A 10 13.08 -6.51 0.00
N GLY A 11 12.40 -5.75 -0.85
CA GLY A 11 10.96 -5.88 -1.10
C GLY A 11 10.07 -5.21 -0.06
N ILE A 12 10.55 -4.15 0.58
CA ILE A 12 9.75 -3.32 1.50
C ILE A 12 9.26 -2.10 0.73
N GLY A 13 7.95 -1.96 0.61
CA GLY A 13 7.27 -0.76 0.09
C GLY A 13 6.65 0.05 1.23
N MET A 14 6.56 1.36 1.07
CA MET A 14 5.94 2.25 2.04
C MET A 14 5.02 3.24 1.33
N VAL A 15 3.82 3.40 1.89
CA VAL A 15 2.85 4.44 1.54
C VAL A 15 2.79 5.39 2.72
N HIS A 16 3.17 6.64 2.47
CA HIS A 16 3.25 7.68 3.49
C HIS A 16 1.88 8.30 3.76
N GLN A 17 1.71 8.90 4.93
CA GLN A 17 0.52 9.65 5.32
C GLN A 17 0.19 10.80 4.34
N HIS A 18 1.22 11.47 3.81
CA HIS A 18 1.09 12.46 2.75
C HIS A 18 1.57 11.85 1.43
N PHE A 19 0.74 11.90 0.42
CA PHE A 19 1.07 11.34 -0.90
C PHE A 19 2.33 11.97 -1.47
N MET A 20 3.22 11.11 -1.94
CA MET A 20 4.47 11.51 -2.62
C MET A 20 4.26 11.49 -4.14
N LEU A 21 3.09 11.91 -4.59
CA LEU A 21 2.72 12.01 -6.00
C LEU A 21 3.00 13.41 -6.54
N ILE A 22 3.35 13.50 -7.82
CA ILE A 22 3.57 14.75 -8.51
C ILE A 22 2.29 15.11 -9.26
N PRO A 23 1.63 16.25 -8.95
CA PRO A 23 0.30 16.57 -9.48
C PRO A 23 0.20 16.55 -11.00
N VAL A 24 1.20 17.10 -11.68
CA VAL A 24 1.24 17.25 -13.15
C VAL A 24 1.67 15.99 -13.90
N PHE A 25 1.94 14.89 -13.20
CA PHE A 25 2.27 13.60 -13.81
C PHE A 25 1.01 12.79 -14.07
N THR A 26 1.07 11.95 -15.09
CA THR A 26 0.09 10.89 -15.26
C THR A 26 0.30 9.77 -14.22
N VAL A 27 -0.72 8.95 -14.02
CA VAL A 27 -0.63 7.75 -13.16
C VAL A 27 0.57 6.88 -13.59
N ALA A 28 0.73 6.62 -14.91
CA ALA A 28 1.82 5.81 -15.43
C ALA A 28 3.19 6.44 -15.15
N GLU A 29 3.34 7.74 -15.31
CA GLU A 29 4.58 8.45 -15.01
C GLU A 29 4.91 8.43 -13.52
N SER A 30 3.91 8.61 -12.65
CA SER A 30 4.08 8.56 -11.20
C SER A 30 4.52 7.19 -10.70
N ILE A 31 3.98 6.12 -11.28
CA ILE A 31 4.34 4.75 -10.91
C ILE A 31 5.74 4.39 -11.43
N ALA A 32 6.11 4.84 -12.64
CA ALA A 32 7.42 4.60 -13.23
C ALA A 32 8.55 5.39 -12.55
N LEU A 33 8.24 6.49 -11.88
CA LEU A 33 9.24 7.39 -11.29
C LEU A 33 10.18 6.68 -10.32
N GLY A 34 11.48 6.76 -10.60
CA GLY A 34 12.54 6.10 -9.82
C GLY A 34 12.70 4.59 -10.10
N PHE A 35 11.99 4.07 -11.08
CA PHE A 35 12.09 2.70 -11.57
C PHE A 35 11.66 2.63 -13.05
N GLU A 36 12.17 3.58 -13.82
CA GLU A 36 11.75 3.80 -15.19
C GLU A 36 12.02 2.56 -16.05
N PRO A 37 10.97 1.94 -16.64
CA PRO A 37 11.15 0.84 -17.57
C PRO A 37 11.83 1.34 -18.84
N THR A 38 13.08 0.97 -19.01
CA THR A 38 13.87 1.33 -20.19
C THR A 38 13.65 0.34 -21.32
N GLY A 39 13.51 0.87 -22.54
CA GLY A 39 13.53 0.13 -23.79
C GLY A 39 14.95 -0.04 -24.35
N PRO A 40 15.07 -0.53 -25.60
CA PRO A 40 16.33 -0.52 -26.33
C PRO A 40 16.94 0.89 -26.33
N ALA A 41 18.26 0.99 -26.14
CA ALA A 41 19.01 2.24 -26.05
C ALA A 41 18.76 3.10 -24.79
N GLY A 42 18.18 2.54 -23.71
CA GLY A 42 18.00 3.27 -22.44
C GLY A 42 16.89 4.33 -22.45
N ILE A 43 16.03 4.33 -23.48
CA ILE A 43 14.91 5.27 -23.60
C ILE A 43 13.76 4.80 -22.68
N ILE A 44 13.18 5.71 -21.91
CA ILE A 44 12.02 5.41 -21.04
C ILE A 44 10.83 4.97 -21.91
N SER A 45 10.29 3.79 -21.61
CA SER A 45 9.13 3.26 -22.32
C SER A 45 7.83 3.60 -21.59
N ARG A 46 7.14 4.65 -22.04
CA ARG A 46 5.81 5.04 -21.51
C ARG A 46 4.79 3.90 -21.66
N GLU A 47 4.85 3.13 -22.75
CA GLU A 47 3.91 2.03 -22.96
C GLU A 47 4.10 0.90 -21.92
N ARG A 48 5.34 0.57 -21.57
CA ARG A 48 5.61 -0.39 -20.49
C ARG A 48 5.09 0.12 -19.14
N ALA A 49 5.24 1.42 -18.87
CA ALA A 49 4.68 2.01 -17.66
C ALA A 49 3.14 1.87 -17.62
N ARG A 50 2.44 2.19 -18.72
CA ARG A 50 0.98 1.99 -18.85
C ARG A 50 0.58 0.53 -18.67
N GLN A 51 1.33 -0.38 -19.26
CA GLN A 51 1.06 -1.80 -19.14
C GLN A 51 1.22 -2.29 -17.71
N THR A 52 2.25 -1.85 -16.99
CA THR A 52 2.43 -2.16 -15.55
C THR A 52 1.24 -1.70 -14.73
N VAL A 53 0.73 -0.48 -14.98
CA VAL A 53 -0.48 0.03 -14.30
C VAL A 53 -1.66 -0.89 -14.56
N ARG A 54 -1.92 -1.25 -15.83
CA ARG A 54 -3.05 -2.12 -16.22
C ARG A 54 -2.94 -3.52 -15.59
N GLU A 55 -1.75 -4.12 -15.59
CA GLU A 55 -1.50 -5.44 -15.01
C GLU A 55 -1.75 -5.46 -13.49
N VAL A 56 -1.19 -4.51 -12.76
CA VAL A 56 -1.37 -4.43 -11.30
C VAL A 56 -2.83 -4.07 -10.98
N SER A 57 -3.43 -3.13 -11.71
CA SER A 57 -4.82 -2.74 -11.55
C SER A 57 -5.78 -3.92 -11.78
N ALA A 58 -5.58 -4.69 -12.86
CA ALA A 58 -6.38 -5.87 -13.15
C ALA A 58 -6.23 -6.96 -12.08
N ARG A 59 -5.01 -7.16 -11.57
CA ARG A 59 -4.73 -8.17 -10.54
C ARG A 59 -5.44 -7.90 -9.21
N PHE A 60 -5.56 -6.64 -8.83
CA PHE A 60 -6.10 -6.24 -7.52
C PHE A 60 -7.44 -5.51 -7.60
N GLY A 61 -8.03 -5.42 -8.80
CA GLY A 61 -9.33 -4.78 -8.99
C GLY A 61 -9.31 -3.26 -8.85
N PHE A 62 -8.16 -2.62 -9.08
CA PHE A 62 -8.07 -1.16 -9.10
C PHE A 62 -8.63 -0.62 -10.41
N ASP A 63 -9.46 0.40 -10.35
CA ASP A 63 -9.93 1.14 -11.52
C ASP A 63 -9.09 2.42 -11.66
N LEU A 64 -7.95 2.29 -12.38
CA LEU A 64 -7.00 3.39 -12.60
C LEU A 64 -6.74 3.54 -14.09
N ASP A 65 -7.01 4.73 -14.61
CA ASP A 65 -6.59 5.13 -15.95
C ASP A 65 -5.09 5.52 -15.94
N PRO A 66 -4.22 4.82 -16.69
CA PRO A 66 -2.80 5.14 -16.76
C PRO A 66 -2.48 6.55 -17.26
N ASP A 67 -3.36 7.14 -18.05
CA ASP A 67 -3.16 8.44 -18.68
C ASP A 67 -3.84 9.60 -17.92
N ALA A 68 -4.61 9.32 -16.86
CA ALA A 68 -5.19 10.35 -16.02
C ALA A 68 -4.10 11.15 -15.27
N LEU A 69 -4.27 12.46 -15.14
CA LEU A 69 -3.40 13.31 -14.35
C LEU A 69 -3.67 13.09 -12.84
N ILE A 70 -2.61 13.13 -12.05
CA ILE A 70 -2.73 12.93 -10.59
C ILE A 70 -3.60 14.00 -9.94
N GLU A 71 -3.49 15.26 -10.39
CA GLU A 71 -4.28 16.37 -9.83
C GLU A 71 -5.78 16.25 -10.08
N ASP A 72 -6.20 15.54 -11.14
CA ASP A 72 -7.60 15.31 -11.49
C ASP A 72 -8.22 14.14 -10.73
N LEU A 73 -7.40 13.34 -10.02
CA LEU A 73 -7.87 12.17 -9.31
C LEU A 73 -8.45 12.50 -7.94
N PRO A 74 -9.58 11.90 -7.54
CA PRO A 74 -10.06 11.95 -6.16
C PRO A 74 -9.02 11.32 -5.21
N VAL A 75 -9.04 11.74 -3.95
CA VAL A 75 -8.06 11.35 -2.94
C VAL A 75 -7.92 9.83 -2.80
N GLY A 76 -9.04 9.09 -2.82
CA GLY A 76 -9.03 7.63 -2.78
C GLY A 76 -8.34 6.99 -3.99
N ALA A 77 -8.44 7.59 -5.17
CA ALA A 77 -7.70 7.11 -6.35
C ALA A 77 -6.21 7.42 -6.24
N GLN A 78 -5.81 8.59 -5.73
CA GLN A 78 -4.42 8.91 -5.45
C GLN A 78 -3.79 7.92 -4.46
N GLN A 79 -4.54 7.51 -3.43
CA GLN A 79 -4.12 6.46 -2.50
C GLN A 79 -3.85 5.13 -3.22
N ARG A 80 -4.74 4.74 -4.14
CA ARG A 80 -4.56 3.51 -4.95
C ARG A 80 -3.32 3.61 -5.84
N VAL A 81 -3.02 4.77 -6.41
CA VAL A 81 -1.79 5.00 -7.20
C VAL A 81 -0.54 4.75 -6.36
N GLU A 82 -0.48 5.25 -5.12
CA GLU A 82 0.64 5.00 -4.20
C GLU A 82 0.80 3.50 -3.89
N ILE A 83 -0.30 2.79 -3.67
CA ILE A 83 -0.28 1.34 -3.44
C ILE A 83 0.22 0.61 -4.68
N VAL A 84 -0.29 0.94 -5.87
CA VAL A 84 0.13 0.34 -7.15
C VAL A 84 1.61 0.61 -7.39
N LYS A 85 2.10 1.81 -7.09
CA LYS A 85 3.52 2.17 -7.17
C LYS A 85 4.40 1.28 -6.28
N ALA A 86 3.98 1.01 -5.05
CA ALA A 86 4.70 0.10 -4.17
C ALA A 86 4.66 -1.36 -4.67
N LEU A 87 3.50 -1.82 -5.17
CA LEU A 87 3.31 -3.18 -5.67
C LEU A 87 4.04 -3.44 -6.99
N SER A 88 4.13 -2.45 -7.88
CA SER A 88 4.87 -2.54 -9.15
C SER A 88 6.36 -2.82 -8.93
N ARG A 89 6.88 -2.47 -7.74
CA ARG A 89 8.24 -2.75 -7.29
C ARG A 89 8.38 -4.10 -6.59
N GLN A 90 7.40 -5.00 -6.73
CA GLN A 90 7.39 -6.33 -6.12
C GLN A 90 7.53 -6.32 -4.59
N ALA A 91 6.88 -5.35 -3.94
CA ALA A 91 6.86 -5.27 -2.49
C ALA A 91 6.27 -6.54 -1.89
N LYS A 92 7.03 -7.19 -1.00
CA LYS A 92 6.61 -8.34 -0.19
C LYS A 92 6.04 -7.90 1.14
N VAL A 93 6.52 -6.77 1.62
CA VAL A 93 6.04 -6.10 2.85
C VAL A 93 5.60 -4.70 2.46
N LEU A 94 4.36 -4.35 2.76
CA LEU A 94 3.79 -3.03 2.52
C LEU A 94 3.52 -2.33 3.86
N ILE A 95 4.17 -1.20 4.07
CA ILE A 95 3.96 -0.35 5.24
C ILE A 95 3.00 0.77 4.84
N LEU A 96 1.90 0.92 5.56
CA LEU A 96 0.89 1.96 5.35
C LEU A 96 0.84 2.85 6.60
N ASP A 97 1.23 4.10 6.45
CA ASP A 97 1.29 5.06 7.56
C ASP A 97 0.07 5.99 7.51
N GLU A 98 -0.86 5.80 8.46
CA GLU A 98 -2.16 6.50 8.56
C GLU A 98 -2.90 6.69 7.22
N PRO A 99 -3.06 5.63 6.40
CA PRO A 99 -3.53 5.76 5.02
C PRO A 99 -4.99 6.20 4.89
N THR A 100 -5.73 6.24 6.00
CA THR A 100 -7.15 6.63 6.04
C THR A 100 -7.37 8.03 6.56
N ALA A 101 -6.31 8.81 6.81
CA ALA A 101 -6.41 10.11 7.46
C ALA A 101 -7.29 11.11 6.69
N VAL A 102 -7.27 11.02 5.36
CA VAL A 102 -7.97 11.95 4.44
C VAL A 102 -9.07 11.28 3.61
N LEU A 103 -9.37 10.02 3.88
CA LEU A 103 -10.38 9.24 3.15
C LEU A 103 -11.78 9.41 3.75
N THR A 104 -12.78 9.37 2.89
CA THR A 104 -14.18 9.21 3.30
C THR A 104 -14.42 7.82 3.93
N PRO A 105 -15.52 7.62 4.66
CA PRO A 105 -15.86 6.29 5.21
C PRO A 105 -15.93 5.19 4.14
N GLN A 106 -16.51 5.50 2.96
CA GLN A 106 -16.63 4.57 1.85
C GLN A 106 -15.26 4.18 1.30
N GLU A 107 -14.39 5.17 1.03
CA GLU A 107 -13.02 4.92 0.56
C GLU A 107 -12.19 4.16 1.60
N THR A 108 -12.44 4.40 2.89
CA THR A 108 -11.81 3.63 3.97
C THR A 108 -12.22 2.15 3.91
N ASP A 109 -13.50 1.84 3.76
CA ASP A 109 -14.00 0.47 3.68
C ASP A 109 -13.48 -0.24 2.40
N GLU A 110 -13.35 0.48 1.28
CA GLU A 110 -12.70 -0.01 0.06
C GLU A 110 -11.22 -0.33 0.30
N LEU A 111 -10.47 0.58 0.96
CA LEU A 111 -9.06 0.36 1.29
C LEU A 111 -8.89 -0.86 2.20
N MET A 112 -9.76 -1.05 3.20
CA MET A 112 -9.72 -2.25 4.05
C MET A 112 -9.90 -3.53 3.24
N THR A 113 -10.81 -3.51 2.25
CA THR A 113 -11.03 -4.64 1.34
C THR A 113 -9.79 -4.92 0.49
N ILE A 114 -9.18 -3.88 -0.07
CA ILE A 114 -7.94 -3.98 -0.86
C ILE A 114 -6.81 -4.57 -0.02
N MET A 115 -6.62 -4.06 1.21
CA MET A 115 -5.59 -4.57 2.13
C MET A 115 -5.80 -6.08 2.40
N ARG A 116 -7.03 -6.51 2.56
CA ARG A 116 -7.34 -7.93 2.75
C ARG A 116 -6.97 -8.76 1.52
N GLN A 117 -7.36 -8.31 0.34
CA GLN A 117 -7.00 -8.98 -0.92
C GLN A 117 -5.48 -9.08 -1.11
N LEU A 118 -4.73 -8.03 -0.79
CA LEU A 118 -3.27 -8.03 -0.85
C LEU A 118 -2.66 -9.04 0.14
N ALA A 119 -3.19 -9.12 1.35
CA ALA A 119 -2.76 -10.07 2.34
C ALA A 119 -3.04 -11.51 1.90
N ASP A 120 -4.23 -11.77 1.37
CA ASP A 120 -4.63 -13.09 0.85
C ASP A 120 -3.78 -13.49 -0.37
N ALA A 121 -3.29 -12.52 -1.15
CA ALA A 121 -2.34 -12.73 -2.24
C ALA A 121 -0.87 -12.92 -1.80
N GLY A 122 -0.60 -12.88 -0.48
CA GLY A 122 0.72 -13.17 0.10
C GLY A 122 1.57 -11.94 0.44
N THR A 123 1.03 -10.72 0.35
CA THR A 123 1.73 -9.51 0.78
C THR A 123 1.57 -9.31 2.28
N SER A 124 2.68 -9.21 3.02
CA SER A 124 2.63 -8.83 4.44
C SER A 124 2.35 -7.34 4.58
N ILE A 125 1.39 -6.96 5.43
CA ILE A 125 1.00 -5.57 5.61
C ILE A 125 1.31 -5.13 7.04
N VAL A 126 2.00 -4.00 7.17
CA VAL A 126 2.17 -3.27 8.43
C VAL A 126 1.33 -2.00 8.33
N PHE A 127 0.30 -1.92 9.12
CA PHE A 127 -0.68 -0.84 9.10
C PHE A 127 -0.56 0.00 10.38
N ILE A 128 -0.22 1.27 10.22
CA ILE A 128 -0.08 2.22 11.33
C ILE A 128 -1.34 3.07 11.38
N THR A 129 -2.09 3.01 12.47
CA THR A 129 -3.30 3.81 12.68
C THR A 129 -3.62 3.96 14.16
N HIS A 130 -4.31 5.02 14.51
CA HIS A 130 -4.89 5.26 15.84
C HIS A 130 -6.40 4.95 15.89
N LYS A 131 -7.00 4.52 14.76
CA LYS A 131 -8.44 4.27 14.64
C LYS A 131 -8.77 2.81 14.94
N LEU A 132 -9.24 2.51 16.14
CA LEU A 132 -9.53 1.15 16.60
C LEU A 132 -10.53 0.38 15.73
N ARG A 133 -11.47 1.06 15.05
CA ARG A 133 -12.42 0.43 14.13
C ARG A 133 -11.69 -0.25 12.97
N GLU A 134 -10.73 0.44 12.38
CA GLU A 134 -9.91 -0.06 11.27
C GLU A 134 -9.05 -1.24 11.71
N VAL A 135 -8.40 -1.12 12.88
CA VAL A 135 -7.60 -2.21 13.46
C VAL A 135 -8.42 -3.48 13.59
N ARG A 136 -9.65 -3.39 14.14
CA ARG A 136 -10.53 -4.54 14.30
C ARG A 136 -10.97 -5.16 12.98
N ALA A 137 -11.08 -4.34 11.92
CA ALA A 137 -11.55 -4.81 10.62
C ALA A 137 -10.51 -5.66 9.89
N VAL A 138 -9.21 -5.31 9.99
CA VAL A 138 -8.17 -5.90 9.12
C VAL A 138 -7.01 -6.54 9.84
N ALA A 139 -6.67 -6.14 11.08
CA ALA A 139 -5.47 -6.61 11.73
C ALA A 139 -5.60 -8.06 12.22
N ASP A 140 -4.60 -8.89 11.95
CA ASP A 140 -4.45 -10.22 12.56
C ASP A 140 -3.70 -10.11 13.89
N GLU A 141 -2.75 -9.20 13.97
CA GLU A 141 -1.93 -8.94 15.15
C GLU A 141 -1.81 -7.45 15.41
N ILE A 142 -1.87 -7.07 16.68
CA ILE A 142 -1.81 -5.69 17.12
C ILE A 142 -0.59 -5.50 18.02
N THR A 143 0.23 -4.49 17.71
CA THR A 143 1.33 -4.06 18.56
C THR A 143 1.10 -2.61 18.97
N VAL A 144 1.06 -2.35 20.26
CA VAL A 144 0.92 -0.99 20.79
C VAL A 144 2.30 -0.38 21.01
N ILE A 145 2.53 0.82 20.46
CA ILE A 145 3.75 1.60 20.69
C ILE A 145 3.41 2.83 21.54
N ARG A 146 4.13 3.01 22.64
CA ARG A 146 4.01 4.17 23.51
C ARG A 146 5.39 4.70 23.89
N ARG A 147 5.65 5.99 23.68
CA ARG A 147 6.92 6.67 24.01
C ARG A 147 8.15 5.93 23.47
N GLY A 148 8.08 5.46 22.22
CA GLY A 148 9.18 4.74 21.55
C GLY A 148 9.44 3.31 22.06
N ARG A 149 8.57 2.77 22.89
CA ARG A 149 8.66 1.37 23.37
C ARG A 149 7.48 0.57 22.85
N SER A 150 7.74 -0.63 22.35
CA SER A 150 6.68 -1.60 22.04
C SER A 150 6.10 -2.11 23.36
N GLY A 151 4.78 -1.93 23.49
CA GLY A 151 4.01 -2.43 24.62
C GLY A 151 3.49 -3.85 24.37
N GLN A 152 2.22 -4.07 24.72
CA GLN A 152 1.56 -5.35 24.56
C GLN A 152 1.41 -5.72 23.07
N ARG A 153 1.65 -7.00 22.77
CA ARG A 153 1.36 -7.63 21.49
C ARG A 153 0.18 -8.58 21.70
N ALA A 154 -0.87 -8.42 20.94
CA ALA A 154 -2.07 -9.25 21.06
C ALA A 154 -2.56 -9.67 19.68
N ALA A 155 -2.99 -10.93 19.58
CA ALA A 155 -3.75 -11.39 18.41
C ALA A 155 -5.13 -10.74 18.42
N ASN A 156 -5.61 -10.32 17.24
CA ASN A 156 -6.97 -9.80 17.13
C ASN A 156 -7.98 -10.94 17.19
N ALA A 157 -8.81 -10.98 18.22
CA ALA A 157 -9.80 -12.04 18.41
C ALA A 157 -10.79 -12.17 17.24
N ALA A 158 -11.03 -11.10 16.47
CA ALA A 158 -11.88 -11.13 15.29
C ALA A 158 -11.21 -11.83 14.08
N SER A 159 -9.89 -11.88 14.02
CA SER A 159 -9.14 -12.54 12.93
C SER A 159 -9.03 -14.04 13.14
N PHE A 160 -8.98 -14.49 14.39
CA PHE A 160 -8.84 -15.91 14.72
C PHE A 160 -9.99 -16.80 14.19
N ALA A 161 -11.16 -16.21 13.98
CA ALA A 161 -12.32 -16.89 13.41
C ALA A 161 -12.27 -17.01 11.87
N ARG A 162 -11.37 -16.30 11.19
CA ARG A 162 -11.27 -16.24 9.72
C ARG A 162 -10.12 -17.04 9.12
N THR A 163 -9.08 -17.33 9.87
CA THR A 163 -7.88 -18.01 9.37
C THR A 163 -7.92 -19.50 9.65
N GLY A 164 -8.62 -20.24 8.80
CA GLY A 164 -8.35 -21.66 8.62
C GLY A 164 -6.99 -21.86 7.93
N GLY A 165 -5.91 -21.69 8.66
CA GLY A 165 -4.64 -22.35 8.35
C GLY A 165 -3.65 -21.70 7.37
N CYS A 166 -3.75 -20.42 6.98
CA CYS A 166 -2.69 -19.77 6.19
C CYS A 166 -2.26 -18.47 6.89
N SER A 167 -1.01 -18.40 7.39
CA SER A 167 -0.53 -17.28 8.18
C SER A 167 0.10 -16.19 7.29
N VAL A 168 -0.71 -15.35 6.69
CA VAL A 168 -0.26 -14.03 6.24
C VAL A 168 -0.55 -13.05 7.37
N ARG A 169 0.48 -12.44 7.92
CA ARG A 169 0.35 -11.58 9.11
C ARG A 169 0.12 -10.14 8.70
N GLN A 170 -1.05 -9.61 9.02
CA GLN A 170 -1.29 -8.17 9.08
C GLN A 170 -0.97 -7.70 10.50
N SER A 171 0.09 -6.91 10.64
CA SER A 171 0.46 -6.32 11.93
C SER A 171 0.01 -4.86 11.95
N CYS A 172 -0.76 -4.48 12.95
CA CYS A 172 -1.14 -3.10 13.18
C CYS A 172 -0.30 -2.52 14.32
N VAL A 173 0.23 -1.33 14.10
CA VAL A 173 0.94 -0.54 15.10
C VAL A 173 0.05 0.63 15.47
N ALA A 174 -0.48 0.63 16.70
CA ALA A 174 -1.28 1.73 17.22
C ALA A 174 -0.44 2.60 18.16
N PRO A 175 -0.27 3.90 17.89
CA PRO A 175 0.27 4.84 18.87
C PRO A 175 -0.77 5.07 19.99
N VAL A 176 -0.31 5.14 21.24
CA VAL A 176 -1.08 5.53 22.43
C VAL A 176 -0.42 6.71 23.10
#